data_e081d5688206bf0a8aca457a8f286ea6
#
_entry.id   e081d5688206bf0a8aca457a8f286ea6
#
_cell.length_a   1.000
_cell.length_b   1.000
_cell.length_c   1.000
_cell.angle_alpha   90.00
_cell.angle_beta   90.00
_cell.angle_gamma   90.00
#
_symmetry.space_group_name_H-M   'P 1'
#
loop_
_entity.id
_entity.type
_entity.pdbx_description
1 polymer ?
#
loop_
_entity_poly.entity_id
_entity_poly.type
_entity_poly.pdbx_seq_one_letter_code
_entity_poly.pdbx_strand_id
1 'polypeptide(L)'
;MTDWEMKVHNFMCLNKLVKKGEIVFTGSSLCELFPINEMLQNVEPRIRVYNRGIGGDVTDGLLERMDESIFDLEPKKVFINIGTNDISRPEYKRERLMSQYRKILMQIQTRLPETKIYVMSYYPVNRELPGADPEAVKAQFGARTNAELKEVNAEVEKMAEELGCTYINVFDCLLDEKGNLKAEYTIEGMHMYANGYAVVLEKLMPYLLEE
;
A
#
# COMPACT_ATOMS: atom_id res chain seq x y z
N MET A 1 1.80 11.67 22.72
CA MET A 1 1.46 10.58 21.77
C MET A 1 1.19 11.24 20.45
N THR A 2 1.96 10.90 19.44
CA THR A 2 1.77 11.36 18.05
C THR A 2 0.55 10.69 17.42
N ASP A 3 0.07 11.19 16.27
CA ASP A 3 -1.02 10.54 15.52
C ASP A 3 -0.63 9.10 15.14
N TRP A 4 0.61 8.89 14.72
CA TRP A 4 1.14 7.56 14.41
C TRP A 4 1.09 6.62 15.63
N GLU A 5 1.59 7.05 16.79
CA GLU A 5 1.54 6.26 18.04
C GLU A 5 0.11 5.94 18.48
N MET A 6 -0.83 6.87 18.30
CA MET A 6 -2.25 6.64 18.60
C MET A 6 -2.84 5.56 17.69
N LYS A 7 -2.52 5.57 16.40
CA LYS A 7 -2.99 4.56 15.43
C LYS A 7 -2.41 3.18 15.73
N VAL A 8 -1.11 3.10 16.03
CA VAL A 8 -0.46 1.84 16.44
C VAL A 8 -1.09 1.30 17.73
N HIS A 9 -1.29 2.16 18.74
CA HIS A 9 -1.97 1.75 19.97
C HIS A 9 -3.40 1.25 19.71
N ASN A 10 -4.13 1.90 18.80
CA ASN A 10 -5.47 1.44 18.41
C ASN A 10 -5.43 0.06 17.74
N PHE A 11 -4.39 -0.23 16.91
CA PHE A 11 -4.21 -1.57 16.36
C PHE A 11 -4.00 -2.62 17.46
N MET A 12 -3.19 -2.33 18.49
CA MET A 12 -3.02 -3.22 19.64
C MET A 12 -4.36 -3.52 20.33
N CYS A 13 -5.24 -2.53 20.46
CA CYS A 13 -6.58 -2.71 21.03
C CYS A 13 -7.47 -3.57 20.12
N LEU A 14 -7.49 -3.28 18.81
CA LEU A 14 -8.26 -4.01 17.82
C LEU A 14 -7.81 -5.47 17.67
N ASN A 15 -6.50 -5.73 17.76
CA ASN A 15 -5.94 -7.08 17.61
C ASN A 15 -6.45 -8.07 18.67
N LYS A 16 -6.93 -7.57 19.81
CA LYS A 16 -7.60 -8.39 20.84
C LYS A 16 -9.00 -8.87 20.42
N LEU A 17 -9.58 -8.27 19.40
CA LEU A 17 -10.96 -8.51 18.95
C LEU A 17 -11.02 -9.24 17.59
N VAL A 18 -9.89 -9.40 16.91
CA VAL A 18 -9.85 -9.97 15.56
C VAL A 18 -9.81 -11.50 15.58
N LYS A 19 -10.30 -12.11 14.51
CA LYS A 19 -10.05 -13.52 14.21
C LYS A 19 -8.73 -13.62 13.46
N LYS A 20 -7.77 -14.37 14.00
CA LYS A 20 -6.50 -14.64 13.33
C LYS A 20 -6.69 -15.49 12.06
N GLY A 21 -5.69 -15.49 11.17
CA GLY A 21 -5.73 -16.26 9.93
C GLY A 21 -6.55 -15.64 8.80
N GLU A 22 -6.95 -14.40 8.93
CA GLU A 22 -7.67 -13.67 7.87
C GLU A 22 -6.71 -12.85 7.00
N ILE A 23 -7.23 -11.96 6.17
CA ILE A 23 -6.43 -11.15 5.25
C ILE A 23 -6.04 -9.82 5.91
N VAL A 24 -4.78 -9.42 5.76
CA VAL A 24 -4.28 -8.11 6.21
C VAL A 24 -3.92 -7.25 5.00
N PHE A 25 -4.37 -6.00 5.02
CA PHE A 25 -3.87 -4.93 4.18
C PHE A 25 -3.00 -4.00 5.02
N THR A 26 -1.77 -3.73 4.57
CA THR A 26 -0.86 -2.83 5.28
C THR A 26 -0.13 -1.90 4.32
N GLY A 27 0.20 -0.69 4.79
CA GLY A 27 0.81 0.35 3.98
C GLY A 27 0.64 1.74 4.58
N SER A 28 0.64 2.74 3.71
CA SER A 28 0.49 4.15 4.09
C SER A 28 -0.95 4.66 3.89
N SER A 29 -1.12 5.96 3.61
CA SER A 29 -2.43 6.60 3.43
C SER A 29 -3.28 5.98 2.32
N LEU A 30 -2.66 5.51 1.22
CA LEU A 30 -3.38 4.84 0.14
C LEU A 30 -4.00 3.51 0.58
N CYS A 31 -3.41 2.86 1.57
CA CYS A 31 -4.00 1.70 2.23
C CYS A 31 -5.04 2.15 3.27
N GLU A 32 -4.70 3.10 4.16
CA GLU A 32 -5.60 3.59 5.22
C GLU A 32 -6.94 4.06 4.66
N LEU A 33 -6.92 4.82 3.56
CA LEU A 33 -8.10 5.40 2.93
C LEU A 33 -8.88 4.41 2.03
N PHE A 34 -8.35 3.22 1.80
CA PHE A 34 -9.04 2.22 0.99
C PHE A 34 -10.28 1.70 1.73
N PRO A 35 -11.51 2.00 1.28
CA PRO A 35 -12.74 1.58 1.96
C PRO A 35 -13.08 0.12 1.67
N ILE A 36 -12.05 -0.76 1.74
CA ILE A 36 -12.12 -2.14 1.29
C ILE A 36 -13.20 -2.95 2.00
N ASN A 37 -13.41 -2.71 3.30
CA ASN A 37 -14.42 -3.43 4.07
C ASN A 37 -15.84 -3.11 3.61
N GLU A 38 -16.10 -1.85 3.22
CA GLU A 38 -17.38 -1.44 2.66
C GLU A 38 -17.58 -2.03 1.26
N MET A 39 -16.55 -1.98 0.42
CA MET A 39 -16.60 -2.51 -0.95
C MET A 39 -16.79 -4.03 -1.00
N LEU A 40 -16.36 -4.77 0.02
CA LEU A 40 -16.49 -6.23 0.09
C LEU A 40 -17.77 -6.72 0.76
N GLN A 41 -18.67 -5.83 1.22
CA GLN A 41 -19.84 -6.23 2.00
C GLN A 41 -20.77 -7.19 1.28
N ASN A 42 -20.88 -7.09 -0.05
CA ASN A 42 -21.77 -7.91 -0.88
C ASN A 42 -21.02 -8.99 -1.68
N VAL A 43 -19.75 -9.23 -1.37
CA VAL A 43 -18.94 -10.26 -2.04
C VAL A 43 -19.14 -11.60 -1.35
N GLU A 44 -19.44 -12.64 -2.15
CA GLU A 44 -19.55 -14.03 -1.68
C GLU A 44 -18.49 -14.90 -2.37
N PRO A 45 -17.79 -15.77 -1.63
CA PRO A 45 -17.88 -15.97 -0.17
C PRO A 45 -17.39 -14.75 0.60
N ARG A 46 -17.87 -14.57 1.84
CA ARG A 46 -17.51 -13.42 2.68
C ARG A 46 -15.98 -13.35 2.90
N ILE A 47 -15.40 -12.24 2.48
CA ILE A 47 -13.97 -11.93 2.67
C ILE A 47 -13.82 -11.03 3.91
N ARG A 48 -12.93 -11.43 4.84
CA ARG A 48 -12.60 -10.61 6.01
C ARG A 48 -11.23 -10.00 5.83
N VAL A 49 -11.17 -8.67 5.86
CA VAL A 49 -9.94 -7.90 5.71
C VAL A 49 -9.72 -7.01 6.93
N TYR A 50 -8.51 -7.01 7.46
CA TYR A 50 -8.05 -6.05 8.47
C TYR A 50 -7.12 -5.04 7.83
N ASN A 51 -7.60 -3.79 7.73
CA ASN A 51 -6.79 -2.69 7.22
C ASN A 51 -5.90 -2.15 8.33
N ARG A 52 -4.60 -2.16 8.10
CA ARG A 52 -3.53 -1.68 8.99
C ARG A 52 -2.65 -0.63 8.29
N GLY A 53 -3.23 0.16 7.39
CA GLY A 53 -2.58 1.34 6.80
C GLY A 53 -2.48 2.50 7.81
N ILE A 54 -1.39 3.27 7.73
CA ILE A 54 -1.21 4.52 8.48
C ILE A 54 -0.77 5.62 7.51
N GLY A 55 -1.52 6.72 7.46
CA GLY A 55 -1.21 7.87 6.61
C GLY A 55 0.16 8.47 6.91
N GLY A 56 0.90 8.83 5.86
CA GLY A 56 2.23 9.41 6.00
C GLY A 56 3.35 8.41 6.34
N ASP A 57 3.02 7.14 6.59
CA ASP A 57 4.00 6.14 7.00
C ASP A 57 5.00 5.79 5.89
N VAL A 58 6.17 5.37 6.29
CA VAL A 58 7.31 4.99 5.46
C VAL A 58 7.74 3.56 5.78
N THR A 59 8.69 3.04 5.01
CA THR A 59 9.21 1.67 5.25
C THR A 59 9.78 1.47 6.64
N ASP A 60 10.49 2.45 7.20
CA ASP A 60 11.01 2.38 8.58
C ASP A 60 9.86 2.29 9.60
N GLY A 61 8.83 3.13 9.45
CA GLY A 61 7.67 3.12 10.35
C GLY A 61 6.90 1.79 10.30
N LEU A 62 6.74 1.18 9.11
CA LEU A 62 6.15 -0.14 9.03
C LEU A 62 7.01 -1.20 9.72
N LEU A 63 8.35 -1.13 9.59
CA LEU A 63 9.27 -2.04 10.29
C LEU A 63 9.14 -1.95 11.81
N GLU A 64 8.87 -0.76 12.35
CA GLU A 64 8.68 -0.54 13.79
C GLU A 64 7.35 -1.09 14.33
N ARG A 65 6.32 -1.24 13.47
CA ARG A 65 4.96 -1.68 13.85
C ARG A 65 4.53 -3.00 13.22
N MET A 66 5.47 -3.85 12.79
CA MET A 66 5.13 -5.11 12.12
C MET A 66 4.36 -6.07 13.04
N ASP A 67 4.61 -6.04 14.35
CA ASP A 67 3.87 -6.87 15.29
C ASP A 67 2.39 -6.49 15.28
N GLU A 68 2.05 -5.22 15.47
CA GLU A 68 0.68 -4.72 15.55
C GLU A 68 -0.05 -4.77 14.21
N SER A 69 0.70 -4.67 13.11
CA SER A 69 0.11 -4.58 11.78
C SER A 69 -0.02 -5.93 11.07
N ILE A 70 0.82 -6.90 11.41
CA ILE A 70 0.89 -8.17 10.67
C ILE A 70 0.95 -9.36 11.63
N PHE A 71 1.97 -9.42 12.50
CA PHE A 71 2.30 -10.67 13.20
C PHE A 71 1.27 -11.07 14.26
N ASP A 72 0.69 -10.11 14.98
CA ASP A 72 -0.37 -10.38 15.96
C ASP A 72 -1.64 -10.99 15.34
N LEU A 73 -1.85 -10.73 14.03
CA LEU A 73 -3.02 -11.21 13.30
C LEU A 73 -2.82 -12.59 12.68
N GLU A 74 -1.57 -13.07 12.59
CA GLU A 74 -1.21 -14.35 11.95
C GLU A 74 -1.95 -14.56 10.62
N PRO A 75 -1.87 -13.61 9.67
CA PRO A 75 -2.71 -13.61 8.49
C PRO A 75 -2.36 -14.74 7.52
N LYS A 76 -3.37 -15.30 6.83
CA LYS A 76 -3.14 -16.20 5.71
C LYS A 76 -2.65 -15.48 4.44
N LYS A 77 -2.99 -14.19 4.30
CA LYS A 77 -2.60 -13.33 3.18
C LYS A 77 -2.26 -11.93 3.68
N VAL A 78 -1.18 -11.35 3.16
CA VAL A 78 -0.81 -9.94 3.38
C VAL A 78 -0.75 -9.23 2.04
N PHE A 79 -1.53 -8.17 1.89
CA PHE A 79 -1.43 -7.22 0.78
C PHE A 79 -0.67 -5.98 1.27
N ILE A 80 0.41 -5.62 0.60
CA ILE A 80 1.31 -4.57 1.05
C ILE A 80 1.55 -3.51 -0.04
N ASN A 81 1.44 -2.23 0.35
CA ASN A 81 1.82 -1.07 -0.45
C ASN A 81 2.42 0.00 0.47
N ILE A 82 3.75 0.06 0.54
CA ILE A 82 4.51 0.98 1.41
C ILE A 82 5.75 1.50 0.66
N GLY A 83 6.14 2.76 0.88
CA GLY A 83 7.38 3.34 0.33
C GLY A 83 7.17 4.59 -0.52
N THR A 84 5.94 4.92 -0.93
CA THR A 84 5.70 6.14 -1.70
C THR A 84 6.04 7.41 -0.92
N ASN A 85 5.88 7.40 0.41
CA ASN A 85 6.29 8.52 1.25
C ASN A 85 7.80 8.60 1.41
N ASP A 86 8.52 7.49 1.34
CA ASP A 86 9.99 7.47 1.26
C ASP A 86 10.47 8.26 0.04
N ILE A 87 9.84 8.03 -1.14
CA ILE A 87 10.18 8.71 -2.40
C ILE A 87 9.94 10.23 -2.33
N SER A 88 8.97 10.67 -1.56
CA SER A 88 8.65 12.11 -1.42
C SER A 88 9.60 12.86 -0.49
N ARG A 89 10.42 12.18 0.29
CA ARG A 89 11.34 12.81 1.26
C ARG A 89 12.57 13.40 0.57
N PRO A 90 13.09 14.52 1.07
CA PRO A 90 14.30 15.13 0.51
C PRO A 90 15.53 14.21 0.54
N GLU A 91 15.62 13.34 1.56
CA GLU A 91 16.71 12.37 1.76
C GLU A 91 16.51 11.04 1.01
N TYR A 92 15.52 10.97 0.11
CA TYR A 92 15.22 9.76 -0.65
C TYR A 92 16.45 9.15 -1.33
N LYS A 93 16.61 7.85 -1.12
CA LYS A 93 17.59 7.00 -1.82
C LYS A 93 16.90 5.69 -2.18
N ARG A 94 16.83 5.38 -3.47
CA ARG A 94 16.15 4.19 -3.98
C ARG A 94 16.71 2.90 -3.37
N GLU A 95 18.02 2.80 -3.25
CA GLU A 95 18.69 1.62 -2.67
C GLU A 95 18.26 1.39 -1.21
N ARG A 96 18.09 2.47 -0.44
CA ARG A 96 17.60 2.39 0.94
C ARG A 96 16.17 1.89 0.97
N LEU A 97 15.29 2.44 0.14
CA LEU A 97 13.89 2.02 0.02
C LEU A 97 13.81 0.52 -0.31
N MET A 98 14.55 0.07 -1.33
CA MET A 98 14.59 -1.35 -1.71
C MET A 98 15.12 -2.24 -0.58
N SER A 99 16.16 -1.81 0.11
CA SER A 99 16.71 -2.55 1.26
C SER A 99 15.71 -2.70 2.40
N GLN A 100 14.99 -1.63 2.76
CA GLN A 100 14.00 -1.66 3.83
C GLN A 100 12.78 -2.49 3.42
N TYR A 101 12.31 -2.35 2.18
CA TYR A 101 11.18 -3.15 1.69
C TYR A 101 11.52 -4.65 1.68
N ARG A 102 12.71 -5.02 1.22
CA ARG A 102 13.21 -6.40 1.27
C ARG A 102 13.21 -6.94 2.71
N LYS A 103 13.66 -6.15 3.70
CA LYS A 103 13.62 -6.56 5.11
C LYS A 103 12.20 -6.84 5.60
N ILE A 104 11.21 -6.02 5.20
CA ILE A 104 9.81 -6.22 5.55
C ILE A 104 9.34 -7.59 5.02
N LEU A 105 9.53 -7.84 3.72
CA LEU A 105 9.11 -9.09 3.09
C LEU A 105 9.78 -10.32 3.71
N MET A 106 11.10 -10.27 3.92
CA MET A 106 11.87 -11.35 4.55
C MET A 106 11.44 -11.62 5.99
N GLN A 107 11.10 -10.58 6.78
CA GLN A 107 10.60 -10.77 8.14
C GLN A 107 9.23 -11.46 8.13
N ILE A 108 8.34 -11.11 7.18
CA ILE A 108 7.04 -11.79 7.05
C ILE A 108 7.27 -13.27 6.72
N GLN A 109 8.09 -13.58 5.73
CA GLN A 109 8.40 -14.97 5.35
C GLN A 109 9.04 -15.78 6.48
N THR A 110 9.95 -15.14 7.24
CA THR A 110 10.65 -15.84 8.34
C THR A 110 9.71 -16.15 9.51
N ARG A 111 8.84 -15.22 9.87
CA ARG A 111 7.97 -15.35 11.04
C ARG A 111 6.64 -16.03 10.71
N LEU A 112 6.19 -15.94 9.46
CA LEU A 112 4.91 -16.47 8.97
C LEU A 112 5.11 -17.21 7.63
N PRO A 113 5.79 -18.37 7.62
CA PRO A 113 6.20 -19.03 6.38
C PRO A 113 5.04 -19.49 5.49
N GLU A 114 3.85 -19.69 6.06
CA GLU A 114 2.65 -20.12 5.32
C GLU A 114 1.83 -18.92 4.77
N THR A 115 2.19 -17.70 5.13
CA THR A 115 1.47 -16.49 4.69
C THR A 115 1.78 -16.17 3.24
N LYS A 116 0.75 -16.08 2.40
CA LYS A 116 0.90 -15.58 1.02
C LYS A 116 1.10 -14.06 1.04
N ILE A 117 2.12 -13.58 0.35
CA ILE A 117 2.46 -12.15 0.30
C ILE A 117 2.15 -11.59 -1.09
N TYR A 118 1.32 -10.56 -1.15
CA TYR A 118 0.93 -9.84 -2.36
C TYR A 118 1.48 -8.42 -2.28
N VAL A 119 2.45 -8.15 -3.14
CA VAL A 119 3.11 -6.86 -3.25
C VAL A 119 2.40 -6.05 -4.32
N MET A 120 1.68 -5.00 -3.93
CA MET A 120 1.00 -4.12 -4.89
C MET A 120 1.99 -3.08 -5.42
N SER A 121 1.95 -2.82 -6.73
CA SER A 121 2.69 -1.70 -7.31
C SER A 121 2.31 -0.38 -6.62
N TYR A 122 3.20 0.59 -6.61
CA TYR A 122 2.85 1.97 -6.27
C TYR A 122 1.85 2.51 -7.27
N TYR A 123 0.94 3.37 -6.81
CA TYR A 123 -0.07 3.97 -7.67
C TYR A 123 0.49 5.18 -8.39
N PRO A 124 0.01 5.50 -9.61
CA PRO A 124 0.42 6.72 -10.31
C PRO A 124 -0.03 7.97 -9.57
N VAL A 125 0.54 9.10 -9.95
CA VAL A 125 0.17 10.43 -9.45
C VAL A 125 -0.26 11.33 -10.61
N ASN A 126 -1.00 12.40 -10.29
CA ASN A 126 -1.32 13.45 -11.23
C ASN A 126 -0.82 14.79 -10.67
N ARG A 127 0.27 15.29 -11.21
CA ARG A 127 0.91 16.55 -10.82
C ARG A 127 0.41 17.75 -11.63
N GLU A 128 -0.49 17.50 -12.57
CA GLU A 128 -0.96 18.46 -13.59
C GLU A 128 -2.44 18.80 -13.44
N LEU A 129 -3.00 18.62 -12.23
CA LEU A 129 -4.40 18.95 -11.99
C LEU A 129 -4.66 20.46 -12.22
N PRO A 130 -5.80 20.83 -12.82
CA PRO A 130 -6.16 22.22 -13.03
C PRO A 130 -6.18 23.03 -11.72
N GLY A 131 -5.49 24.18 -11.71
CA GLY A 131 -5.42 25.05 -10.54
C GLY A 131 -4.42 24.63 -9.46
N ALA A 132 -3.65 23.57 -9.67
CA ALA A 132 -2.58 23.19 -8.76
C ALA A 132 -1.44 24.23 -8.79
N ASP A 133 -0.98 24.65 -7.59
CA ASP A 133 0.20 25.50 -7.46
C ASP A 133 1.47 24.66 -7.67
N PRO A 134 2.33 24.99 -8.66
CA PRO A 134 3.54 24.22 -8.96
C PRO A 134 4.49 24.04 -7.77
N GLU A 135 4.66 25.05 -6.91
CA GLU A 135 5.54 24.94 -5.74
C GLU A 135 4.93 24.04 -4.67
N ALA A 136 3.62 24.11 -4.44
CA ALA A 136 2.93 23.19 -3.54
C ALA A 136 3.01 21.74 -4.05
N VAL A 137 2.81 21.52 -5.35
CA VAL A 137 2.97 20.19 -5.99
C VAL A 137 4.39 19.67 -5.80
N LYS A 138 5.40 20.49 -6.05
CA LYS A 138 6.80 20.12 -5.87
C LYS A 138 7.10 19.73 -4.41
N ALA A 139 6.62 20.52 -3.46
CA ALA A 139 6.79 20.26 -2.03
C ALA A 139 6.09 18.97 -1.58
N GLN A 140 4.88 18.74 -2.06
CA GLN A 140 4.06 17.57 -1.68
C GLN A 140 4.59 16.26 -2.27
N PHE A 141 4.98 16.28 -3.54
CA PHE A 141 5.35 15.05 -4.26
C PHE A 141 6.85 14.75 -4.19
N GLY A 142 7.72 15.75 -4.00
CA GLY A 142 9.17 15.54 -4.03
C GLY A 142 9.62 14.85 -5.32
N ALA A 143 10.37 13.76 -5.20
CA ALA A 143 10.81 12.92 -6.31
C ALA A 143 9.70 11.99 -6.87
N ARG A 144 8.52 11.92 -6.27
CA ARG A 144 7.41 11.08 -6.70
C ARG A 144 6.83 11.55 -8.04
N THR A 145 7.41 11.10 -9.13
CA THR A 145 6.93 11.26 -10.51
C THR A 145 6.50 9.92 -11.06
N ASN A 146 5.64 9.90 -12.10
CA ASN A 146 5.25 8.62 -12.72
C ASN A 146 6.44 7.92 -13.40
N ALA A 147 7.46 8.65 -13.84
CA ALA A 147 8.70 8.08 -14.35
C ALA A 147 9.46 7.34 -13.24
N GLU A 148 9.71 8.00 -12.09
CA GLU A 148 10.36 7.38 -10.93
C GLU A 148 9.54 6.19 -10.40
N LEU A 149 8.20 6.34 -10.28
CA LEU A 149 7.33 5.26 -9.81
C LEU A 149 7.36 4.04 -10.71
N LYS A 150 7.47 4.19 -12.03
CA LYS A 150 7.62 3.05 -12.96
C LYS A 150 8.93 2.31 -12.75
N GLU A 151 10.05 3.03 -12.59
CA GLU A 151 11.34 2.42 -12.34
C GLU A 151 11.36 1.69 -10.99
N VAL A 152 10.85 2.32 -9.94
CA VAL A 152 10.77 1.71 -8.60
C VAL A 152 9.82 0.50 -8.62
N ASN A 153 8.69 0.57 -9.32
CA ASN A 153 7.78 -0.58 -9.48
C ASN A 153 8.46 -1.76 -10.15
N ALA A 154 9.29 -1.54 -11.17
CA ALA A 154 10.05 -2.62 -11.81
C ALA A 154 11.06 -3.28 -10.84
N GLU A 155 11.70 -2.50 -9.98
CA GLU A 155 12.61 -3.05 -8.95
C GLU A 155 11.82 -3.80 -7.86
N VAL A 156 10.65 -3.31 -7.45
CA VAL A 156 9.76 -3.98 -6.49
C VAL A 156 9.21 -5.29 -7.06
N GLU A 157 8.81 -5.32 -8.33
CA GLU A 157 8.37 -6.53 -9.04
C GLU A 157 9.47 -7.58 -9.05
N LYS A 158 10.68 -7.21 -9.49
CA LYS A 158 11.85 -8.10 -9.48
C LYS A 158 12.15 -8.63 -8.07
N MET A 159 12.10 -7.77 -7.06
CA MET A 159 12.32 -8.18 -5.66
C MET A 159 11.24 -9.15 -5.18
N ALA A 160 9.98 -8.93 -5.54
CA ALA A 160 8.88 -9.82 -5.20
C ALA A 160 9.09 -11.20 -5.85
N GLU A 161 9.46 -11.25 -7.12
CA GLU A 161 9.79 -12.50 -7.84
C GLU A 161 10.96 -13.25 -7.17
N GLU A 162 12.07 -12.56 -6.87
CA GLU A 162 13.23 -13.13 -6.19
C GLU A 162 12.89 -13.76 -4.85
N LEU A 163 11.92 -13.18 -4.13
CA LEU A 163 11.47 -13.64 -2.82
C LEU A 163 10.28 -14.62 -2.89
N GLY A 164 9.80 -14.96 -4.10
CA GLY A 164 8.63 -15.83 -4.25
C GLY A 164 7.31 -15.20 -3.78
N CYS A 165 7.24 -13.87 -3.74
CA CYS A 165 6.01 -13.11 -3.47
C CYS A 165 5.24 -12.86 -4.77
N THR A 166 3.93 -12.70 -4.68
CA THR A 166 3.11 -12.33 -5.84
C THR A 166 3.09 -10.82 -6.02
N TYR A 167 3.54 -10.31 -7.16
CA TYR A 167 3.41 -8.90 -7.52
C TYR A 167 2.08 -8.64 -8.23
N ILE A 168 1.41 -7.55 -7.88
CA ILE A 168 0.14 -7.13 -8.50
C ILE A 168 0.31 -5.73 -9.08
N ASN A 169 0.31 -5.63 -10.41
CA ASN A 169 0.32 -4.33 -11.08
C ASN A 169 -1.06 -3.67 -11.00
N VAL A 170 -1.18 -2.65 -10.16
CA VAL A 170 -2.34 -1.77 -10.05
C VAL A 170 -2.05 -0.35 -10.57
N PHE A 171 -0.84 -0.12 -11.10
CA PHE A 171 -0.43 1.17 -11.65
C PHE A 171 -1.14 1.47 -12.98
N ASP A 172 -1.07 0.52 -13.92
CA ASP A 172 -1.51 0.75 -15.30
C ASP A 172 -3.02 0.98 -15.42
N CYS A 173 -3.83 0.32 -14.60
CA CYS A 173 -5.29 0.46 -14.65
C CYS A 173 -5.81 1.83 -14.20
N LEU A 174 -4.97 2.62 -13.54
CA LEU A 174 -5.29 3.95 -13.01
C LEU A 174 -4.87 5.10 -13.93
N LEU A 175 -4.14 4.80 -15.03
CA LEU A 175 -3.58 5.82 -15.93
C LEU A 175 -4.62 6.38 -16.90
N ASP A 176 -4.53 7.69 -17.13
CA ASP A 176 -5.14 8.35 -18.28
C ASP A 176 -4.27 8.20 -19.55
N GLU A 177 -4.74 8.75 -20.67
CA GLU A 177 -4.03 8.70 -21.96
C GLU A 177 -2.67 9.45 -21.94
N LYS A 178 -2.45 10.34 -20.98
CA LYS A 178 -1.20 11.09 -20.80
C LYS A 178 -0.22 10.39 -19.86
N GLY A 179 -0.64 9.28 -19.25
CA GLY A 179 0.17 8.55 -18.28
C GLY A 179 0.13 9.12 -16.86
N ASN A 180 -0.88 9.93 -16.54
CA ASN A 180 -1.14 10.44 -15.20
C ASN A 180 -2.25 9.63 -14.52
N LEU A 181 -2.33 9.70 -13.18
CA LEU A 181 -3.51 9.23 -12.45
C LEU A 181 -4.74 9.97 -12.97
N LYS A 182 -5.79 9.25 -13.37
CA LYS A 182 -7.01 9.86 -13.90
C LYS A 182 -7.57 10.88 -12.93
N ALA A 183 -7.90 12.07 -13.45
CA ALA A 183 -8.38 13.20 -12.65
C ALA A 183 -9.69 12.86 -11.88
N GLU A 184 -10.57 12.05 -12.46
CA GLU A 184 -11.80 11.59 -11.80
C GLU A 184 -11.58 10.60 -10.65
N TYR A 185 -10.37 10.02 -10.53
CA TYR A 185 -10.05 9.09 -9.44
C TYR A 185 -9.36 9.75 -8.27
N THR A 186 -8.83 10.96 -8.43
CA THR A 186 -7.97 11.57 -7.42
C THR A 186 -8.58 12.81 -6.76
N ILE A 187 -8.24 12.97 -5.47
CA ILE A 187 -8.63 14.12 -4.66
C ILE A 187 -7.72 15.32 -4.97
N GLU A 188 -6.41 15.09 -4.92
CA GLU A 188 -5.38 16.15 -5.07
C GLU A 188 -4.15 15.68 -5.86
N GLY A 189 -4.33 14.65 -6.69
CA GLY A 189 -3.27 14.11 -7.53
C GLY A 189 -2.56 12.87 -6.95
N MET A 190 -2.88 12.44 -5.73
CA MET A 190 -2.24 11.31 -5.04
C MET A 190 -3.26 10.38 -4.39
N HIS A 191 -4.10 10.91 -3.50
CA HIS A 191 -5.14 10.14 -2.84
C HIS A 191 -6.35 9.98 -3.75
N MET A 192 -7.07 8.88 -3.58
CA MET A 192 -8.15 8.50 -4.49
C MET A 192 -9.52 8.57 -3.83
N TYR A 193 -10.51 8.82 -4.67
CA TYR A 193 -11.91 8.57 -4.36
C TYR A 193 -12.24 7.06 -4.47
N ALA A 194 -13.41 6.67 -3.98
CA ALA A 194 -13.87 5.28 -4.00
C ALA A 194 -13.91 4.64 -5.41
N ASN A 195 -14.21 5.42 -6.46
CA ASN A 195 -14.19 4.93 -7.83
C ASN A 195 -12.79 4.51 -8.32
N GLY A 196 -11.73 5.20 -7.90
CA GLY A 196 -10.35 4.79 -8.16
C GLY A 196 -10.00 3.49 -7.41
N TYR A 197 -10.39 3.39 -6.14
CA TYR A 197 -10.22 2.16 -5.37
C TYR A 197 -11.03 0.97 -5.90
N ALA A 198 -12.20 1.21 -6.53
CA ALA A 198 -12.98 0.15 -7.17
C ALA A 198 -12.19 -0.53 -8.30
N VAL A 199 -11.50 0.27 -9.14
CA VAL A 199 -10.63 -0.26 -10.20
C VAL A 199 -9.46 -1.07 -9.64
N VAL A 200 -8.87 -0.61 -8.54
CA VAL A 200 -7.83 -1.37 -7.83
C VAL A 200 -8.41 -2.68 -7.30
N LEU A 201 -9.57 -2.64 -6.66
CA LEU A 201 -10.23 -3.83 -6.12
C LEU A 201 -10.47 -4.90 -7.18
N GLU A 202 -10.91 -4.51 -8.39
CA GLU A 202 -11.09 -5.46 -9.51
C GLU A 202 -9.80 -6.23 -9.80
N LYS A 203 -8.62 -5.58 -9.73
CA LYS A 203 -7.32 -6.24 -9.89
C LYS A 203 -6.96 -7.15 -8.73
N LEU A 204 -7.42 -6.85 -7.52
CA LEU A 204 -7.13 -7.63 -6.32
C LEU A 204 -8.07 -8.82 -6.13
N MET A 205 -9.30 -8.77 -6.68
CA MET A 205 -10.33 -9.79 -6.47
C MET A 205 -9.87 -11.23 -6.74
N PRO A 206 -9.15 -11.56 -7.84
CA PRO A 206 -8.66 -12.92 -8.06
C PRO A 206 -7.83 -13.45 -6.88
N TYR A 207 -6.95 -12.61 -6.33
CA TYR A 207 -6.05 -12.96 -5.22
C TYR A 207 -6.76 -12.95 -3.86
N LEU A 208 -7.81 -12.16 -3.70
CA LEU A 208 -8.62 -12.17 -2.49
C LEU A 208 -9.44 -13.46 -2.38
N LEU A 209 -9.96 -13.96 -3.52
CA LEU A 209 -10.83 -15.13 -3.60
C LEU A 209 -10.08 -16.47 -3.71
N GLU A 210 -8.83 -16.48 -4.17
CA GLU A 210 -8.07 -17.75 -4.21
C GLU A 210 -7.91 -18.37 -2.82
N GLU A 211 -7.79 -19.68 -2.72
CA GLU A 211 -7.59 -20.43 -1.46
C GLU A 211 -6.13 -20.42 -1.01
#